data_4f8acf31efa4856af0248a654921854a
#
_entry.id   4f8acf31efa4856af0248a654921854a
#
_cell.length_a   1.000
_cell.length_b   1.000
_cell.length_c   1.000
_cell.angle_alpha   90.00
_cell.angle_beta   90.00
_cell.angle_gamma   90.00
#
_symmetry.space_group_name_H-M   'P 1'
#
loop_
_entity.id
_entity.type
_entity.pdbx_description
1 polymer ?
#
loop_
_entity_poly.entity_id
_entity_poly.type
_entity_poly.pdbx_seq_one_letter_code
_entity_poly.pdbx_strand_id
1 'polypeptide(L)'
;MQLDIFKKILEVDSTSGKERGLSEFLKGYFPDLNGECVCRSFEVGDGTENLLFRWKCGDSQQDSGRLPRVVLCSHLDTVPPYIEPNVKEIRGGEALPDGNVSLNFQDTLITGRGSCDAKGQFFAMWTACEELAKELEDVRTASGYHDFGLLLLSGEETGSFGAKAFTRDCPGAEWIIVGEPTDNCMVTASKGTQAFQVTIRGKACHSGYPELGHSAVDTFVEIMNMLGNIDFPEDSQLGETTWNVGKLVSDNPQNILSPLLTFRIYFRTTFASHEKVQQLMTRIGEREDVKVEALGGDNPMSYDTFEGIDTKTVAFGSDTPRLTKFMHKSLCGPGSISVAHTPREYVLLSDLEKACRQYKSMVLNILNYK
;
A
#
# COMPACT_ATOMS: atom_id res chain seq x y z
N MET A 1 1.36 -17.46 17.24
CA MET A 1 0.68 -16.13 17.20
C MET A 1 -0.58 -16.12 18.08
N GLN A 2 -0.98 -14.96 18.61
CA GLN A 2 -2.16 -14.84 19.49
C GLN A 2 -3.39 -14.39 18.66
N LEU A 3 -4.12 -15.36 18.10
CA LEU A 3 -5.25 -15.11 17.20
C LEU A 3 -6.36 -14.23 17.82
N ASP A 4 -6.62 -14.36 19.12
CA ASP A 4 -7.62 -13.55 19.81
C ASP A 4 -7.27 -12.05 19.77
N ILE A 5 -5.99 -11.71 19.78
CA ILE A 5 -5.50 -10.34 19.62
C ILE A 5 -5.78 -9.86 18.20
N PHE A 6 -5.42 -10.66 17.20
CA PHE A 6 -5.65 -10.32 15.81
C PHE A 6 -7.13 -10.12 15.50
N LYS A 7 -7.99 -11.00 16.03
CA LYS A 7 -9.44 -10.84 15.88
C LYS A 7 -9.94 -9.52 16.45
N LYS A 8 -9.52 -9.13 17.65
CA LYS A 8 -9.87 -7.83 18.24
C LYS A 8 -9.41 -6.64 17.39
N ILE A 9 -8.23 -6.72 16.77
CA ILE A 9 -7.74 -5.70 15.84
C ILE A 9 -8.64 -5.60 14.59
N LEU A 10 -9.07 -6.75 14.05
CA LEU A 10 -9.96 -6.79 12.90
C LEU A 10 -11.38 -6.28 13.21
N GLU A 11 -11.86 -6.46 14.43
CA GLU A 11 -13.18 -5.99 14.90
C GLU A 11 -13.28 -4.45 14.96
N VAL A 12 -12.18 -3.73 14.95
CA VAL A 12 -12.18 -2.26 14.88
C VAL A 12 -12.32 -1.80 13.44
N ASP A 13 -13.42 -1.12 13.10
CA ASP A 13 -13.59 -0.49 11.77
C ASP A 13 -12.58 0.66 11.59
N SER A 14 -11.59 0.46 10.74
CA SER A 14 -10.60 1.47 10.35
C SER A 14 -10.64 1.76 8.85
N THR A 15 -11.81 1.66 8.22
CA THR A 15 -11.98 2.11 6.84
C THR A 15 -11.53 3.56 6.70
N SER A 16 -10.86 3.90 5.58
CA SER A 16 -10.20 5.20 5.37
C SER A 16 -11.08 6.37 5.83
N GLY A 17 -10.53 7.20 6.72
CA GLY A 17 -11.21 8.27 7.46
C GLY A 17 -11.72 7.87 8.84
N LYS A 18 -11.56 6.62 9.28
CA LYS A 18 -11.93 6.12 10.62
C LYS A 18 -10.74 5.50 11.38
N GLU A 19 -9.53 5.71 10.93
CA GLU A 19 -8.30 5.11 11.48
C GLU A 19 -8.10 5.44 12.95
N ARG A 20 -8.63 6.57 13.40
CA ARG A 20 -8.51 7.03 14.79
C ARG A 20 -8.96 5.99 15.80
N GLY A 21 -10.08 5.28 15.52
CA GLY A 21 -10.58 4.24 16.40
C GLY A 21 -9.58 3.11 16.62
N LEU A 22 -8.89 2.70 15.54
CA LEU A 22 -7.86 1.68 15.61
C LEU A 22 -6.58 2.21 16.28
N SER A 23 -6.16 3.44 15.98
CA SER A 23 -4.98 4.02 16.60
C SER A 23 -5.14 4.16 18.12
N GLU A 24 -6.29 4.64 18.60
CA GLU A 24 -6.61 4.73 20.03
C GLU A 24 -6.62 3.35 20.70
N PHE A 25 -7.21 2.34 20.06
CA PHE A 25 -7.19 0.98 20.54
C PHE A 25 -5.76 0.45 20.68
N LEU A 26 -4.93 0.57 19.65
CA LEU A 26 -3.56 0.04 19.63
C LEU A 26 -2.64 0.76 20.61
N LYS A 27 -2.78 2.07 20.80
CA LYS A 27 -1.99 2.86 21.77
C LYS A 27 -2.16 2.38 23.22
N GLY A 28 -3.36 1.95 23.59
CA GLY A 28 -3.59 1.35 24.91
C GLY A 28 -3.21 -0.13 24.92
N TYR A 29 -3.70 -0.88 23.95
CA TYR A 29 -3.68 -2.32 23.97
C TYR A 29 -2.27 -2.95 23.84
N PHE A 30 -1.43 -2.47 22.94
CA PHE A 30 -0.10 -3.04 22.76
C PHE A 30 0.84 -2.77 23.96
N PRO A 31 0.94 -1.55 24.50
CA PRO A 31 1.70 -1.32 25.72
C PRO A 31 1.18 -2.08 26.96
N ASP A 32 -0.14 -2.28 27.08
CA ASP A 32 -0.73 -3.05 28.18
C ASP A 32 -0.41 -4.55 28.13
N LEU A 33 -0.23 -5.09 26.90
CA LEU A 33 0.17 -6.49 26.71
C LEU A 33 1.64 -6.71 27.04
N ASN A 34 2.48 -5.71 26.85
CA ASN A 34 3.90 -5.76 27.12
C ASN A 34 4.38 -4.44 27.70
N GLY A 35 4.61 -4.39 29.01
CA GLY A 35 5.05 -3.18 29.74
C GLY A 35 6.38 -2.58 29.27
N GLU A 36 7.13 -3.27 28.43
CA GLU A 36 8.36 -2.79 27.80
C GLU A 36 8.09 -2.11 26.44
N CYS A 37 6.90 -2.26 25.87
CA CYS A 37 6.50 -1.59 24.64
C CYS A 37 5.98 -0.19 24.94
N VAL A 38 6.45 0.81 24.19
CA VAL A 38 5.98 2.20 24.27
C VAL A 38 5.54 2.67 22.91
N CYS A 39 4.51 3.53 22.89
CA CYS A 39 3.98 4.12 21.67
C CYS A 39 4.23 5.63 21.64
N ARG A 40 4.71 6.14 20.51
CA ARG A 40 4.75 7.56 20.18
C ARG A 40 3.81 7.81 19.00
N SER A 41 2.93 8.78 19.13
CA SER A 41 2.04 9.21 18.04
C SER A 41 2.53 10.48 17.36
N PHE A 42 2.16 10.64 16.09
CA PHE A 42 2.45 11.79 15.24
C PHE A 42 1.15 12.23 14.58
N GLU A 43 0.66 13.39 14.91
CA GLU A 43 -0.52 13.97 14.29
C GLU A 43 -0.31 14.13 12.76
N VAL A 44 -1.26 13.68 11.98
CA VAL A 44 -1.18 13.72 10.52
C VAL A 44 -2.10 14.80 9.92
N GLY A 45 -3.20 15.05 10.56
CA GLY A 45 -4.29 15.92 10.12
C GLY A 45 -5.60 15.14 10.06
N ASP A 46 -6.72 15.87 9.90
CA ASP A 46 -8.09 15.32 9.84
C ASP A 46 -8.45 14.37 11.00
N GLY A 47 -7.79 14.55 12.16
CA GLY A 47 -8.00 13.73 13.35
C GLY A 47 -7.38 12.33 13.28
N THR A 48 -6.47 12.09 12.34
CA THR A 48 -5.69 10.85 12.24
C THR A 48 -4.26 11.03 12.73
N GLU A 49 -3.60 9.93 13.07
CA GLU A 49 -2.24 9.91 13.57
C GLU A 49 -1.46 8.69 13.07
N ASN A 50 -0.16 8.83 12.95
CA ASN A 50 0.76 7.71 12.77
C ASN A 50 1.26 7.23 14.13
N LEU A 51 1.55 5.94 14.28
CA LEU A 51 2.01 5.33 15.52
C LEU A 51 3.39 4.68 15.32
N LEU A 52 4.32 4.97 16.24
CA LEU A 52 5.61 4.29 16.30
C LEU A 52 5.72 3.54 17.64
N PHE A 53 5.78 2.22 17.56
CA PHE A 53 6.01 1.34 18.70
C PHE A 53 7.49 0.98 18.82
N ARG A 54 8.01 1.05 20.04
CA ARG A 54 9.41 0.73 20.38
C ARG A 54 9.46 -0.11 21.65
N TRP A 55 10.43 -0.98 21.73
CA TRP A 55 10.66 -1.86 22.87
C TRP A 55 11.89 -1.42 23.67
N LYS A 56 11.73 -1.32 24.98
CA LYS A 56 12.80 -0.95 25.91
C LYS A 56 13.79 -2.12 26.06
N CYS A 57 15.07 -1.81 26.25
CA CYS A 57 16.15 -2.77 26.47
C CYS A 57 17.14 -2.29 27.54
N GLY A 58 16.65 -1.70 28.63
CA GLY A 58 17.46 -1.23 29.75
C GLY A 58 16.83 -0.04 30.49
N ASP A 59 17.51 0.44 31.51
CA ASP A 59 17.00 1.45 32.44
C ASP A 59 17.12 2.91 31.94
N SER A 60 17.59 3.13 30.71
CA SER A 60 17.73 4.46 30.17
C SER A 60 16.36 5.10 29.92
N GLN A 61 16.11 6.27 30.50
CA GLN A 61 14.86 7.01 30.36
C GLN A 61 14.93 8.13 29.30
N GLN A 62 16.05 8.28 28.60
CA GLN A 62 16.20 9.34 27.58
C GLN A 62 15.82 8.80 26.20
N ASP A 63 14.56 8.99 25.79
CA ASP A 63 14.21 8.90 24.38
C ASP A 63 14.91 10.05 23.63
N SER A 64 15.91 9.70 22.83
CA SER A 64 16.66 10.66 22.01
C SER A 64 15.82 11.26 20.86
N GLY A 65 14.56 10.85 20.71
CA GLY A 65 13.73 11.20 19.56
C GLY A 65 14.19 10.59 18.23
N ARG A 66 15.28 9.79 18.25
CA ARG A 66 15.83 9.12 17.07
C ARG A 66 14.98 7.90 16.73
N LEU A 67 14.74 7.69 15.44
CA LEU A 67 14.12 6.46 14.95
C LEU A 67 15.06 5.25 15.20
N PRO A 68 14.50 4.04 15.38
CA PRO A 68 15.28 2.81 15.39
C PRO A 68 15.97 2.62 14.03
N ARG A 69 17.05 1.89 14.02
CA ARG A 69 17.83 1.62 12.81
C ARG A 69 17.01 0.85 11.76
N VAL A 70 16.15 -0.07 12.23
CA VAL A 70 15.22 -0.85 11.39
C VAL A 70 13.79 -0.53 11.77
N VAL A 71 12.99 -0.09 10.80
CA VAL A 71 11.58 0.20 10.99
C VAL A 71 10.76 -0.81 10.16
N LEU A 72 9.97 -1.63 10.82
CA LEU A 72 8.88 -2.38 10.19
C LEU A 72 7.70 -1.41 10.02
N CYS A 73 7.05 -1.41 8.86
CA CYS A 73 6.04 -0.40 8.55
C CYS A 73 4.84 -1.03 7.82
N SER A 74 3.63 -0.63 8.22
CA SER A 74 2.41 -0.94 7.48
C SER A 74 1.37 0.15 7.76
N HIS A 75 0.12 0.01 7.26
CA HIS A 75 -0.89 1.04 7.41
C HIS A 75 -2.06 0.64 8.30
N LEU A 76 -2.75 1.65 8.84
CA LEU A 76 -3.88 1.52 9.75
C LEU A 76 -5.22 1.42 9.02
N ASP A 77 -5.34 2.15 7.90
CA ASP A 77 -6.58 2.22 7.15
C ASP A 77 -6.83 0.97 6.30
N THR A 78 -8.06 0.82 5.89
CA THR A 78 -8.51 -0.22 4.97
C THR A 78 -9.52 0.37 3.99
N VAL A 79 -9.65 -0.20 2.80
CA VAL A 79 -10.71 0.22 1.87
C VAL A 79 -12.11 -0.12 2.41
N PRO A 80 -13.14 0.71 2.13
CA PRO A 80 -14.53 0.36 2.44
C PRO A 80 -15.05 -0.74 1.49
N PRO A 81 -16.11 -1.50 1.85
CA PRO A 81 -16.79 -1.44 3.15
C PRO A 81 -16.05 -2.23 4.24
N TYR A 82 -16.35 -1.94 5.51
CA TYR A 82 -15.97 -2.80 6.62
C TYR A 82 -16.63 -4.19 6.46
N ILE A 83 -15.88 -5.24 6.74
CA ILE A 83 -16.33 -6.64 6.71
C ILE A 83 -15.92 -7.27 8.03
N GLU A 84 -16.89 -7.78 8.78
CA GLU A 84 -16.64 -8.42 10.06
C GLU A 84 -15.69 -9.61 9.94
N PRO A 85 -14.76 -9.77 10.89
CA PRO A 85 -13.82 -10.89 10.87
C PRO A 85 -14.50 -12.20 11.24
N ASN A 86 -14.07 -13.28 10.58
CA ASN A 86 -14.40 -14.63 10.96
C ASN A 86 -13.13 -15.49 10.95
N VAL A 87 -13.00 -16.35 11.96
CA VAL A 87 -11.87 -17.26 12.12
C VAL A 87 -12.38 -18.69 12.09
N LYS A 88 -11.86 -19.50 11.19
CA LYS A 88 -12.29 -20.88 10.97
C LYS A 88 -11.09 -21.81 10.79
N GLU A 89 -11.06 -22.91 11.53
CA GLU A 89 -10.16 -24.02 11.24
C GLU A 89 -10.52 -24.68 9.89
N ILE A 90 -9.51 -24.91 9.06
CA ILE A 90 -9.65 -25.54 7.74
C ILE A 90 -8.67 -26.69 7.58
N ARG A 91 -8.98 -27.62 6.66
CA ARG A 91 -8.13 -28.75 6.32
C ARG A 91 -7.68 -28.69 4.86
N GLY A 92 -6.62 -29.43 4.56
CA GLY A 92 -6.14 -29.57 3.17
C GLY A 92 -7.25 -30.03 2.23
N GLY A 93 -7.36 -29.37 1.07
CA GLY A 93 -8.42 -29.59 0.08
C GLY A 93 -9.71 -28.81 0.33
N GLU A 94 -9.89 -28.12 1.46
CA GLU A 94 -11.04 -27.22 1.65
C GLU A 94 -10.90 -25.97 0.77
N ALA A 95 -12.05 -25.51 0.23
CA ALA A 95 -12.10 -24.32 -0.62
C ALA A 95 -11.82 -23.04 0.19
N LEU A 96 -10.97 -22.19 -0.38
CA LEU A 96 -10.70 -20.83 0.10
C LEU A 96 -11.67 -19.83 -0.56
N PRO A 97 -11.84 -18.63 -0.01
CA PRO A 97 -12.79 -17.64 -0.53
C PRO A 97 -12.54 -17.21 -1.99
N ASP A 98 -11.32 -17.29 -2.47
CA ASP A 98 -10.91 -16.96 -3.84
C ASP A 98 -11.13 -18.09 -4.86
N GLY A 99 -11.56 -19.27 -4.39
CA GLY A 99 -11.77 -20.46 -5.19
C GLY A 99 -10.58 -21.42 -5.26
N ASN A 100 -9.44 -21.05 -4.68
CA ASN A 100 -8.33 -21.96 -4.46
C ASN A 100 -8.68 -23.00 -3.39
N VAL A 101 -7.75 -23.93 -3.13
CA VAL A 101 -7.89 -24.92 -2.06
C VAL A 101 -6.72 -24.80 -1.08
N SER A 102 -6.98 -25.06 0.19
CA SER A 102 -5.93 -25.13 1.21
C SER A 102 -4.93 -26.23 0.88
N LEU A 103 -3.63 -25.88 0.85
CA LEU A 103 -2.54 -26.82 0.62
C LEU A 103 -2.02 -27.43 1.93
N ASN A 104 -2.26 -26.77 3.07
CA ASN A 104 -1.82 -27.23 4.38
C ASN A 104 -2.73 -28.34 4.90
N PHE A 105 -2.15 -29.33 5.60
CA PHE A 105 -2.92 -30.41 6.22
C PHE A 105 -3.97 -29.88 7.20
N GLN A 106 -3.61 -28.85 7.97
CA GLN A 106 -4.47 -28.09 8.86
C GLN A 106 -3.97 -26.64 8.90
N ASP A 107 -4.91 -25.67 8.84
CA ASP A 107 -4.61 -24.26 8.94
C ASP A 107 -5.79 -23.50 9.57
N THR A 108 -5.63 -22.22 9.82
CA THR A 108 -6.70 -21.33 10.23
C THR A 108 -6.93 -20.26 9.18
N LEU A 109 -8.13 -20.22 8.63
CA LEU A 109 -8.60 -19.19 7.71
C LEU A 109 -9.14 -18.01 8.50
N ILE A 110 -8.62 -16.83 8.24
CA ILE A 110 -9.04 -15.58 8.86
C ILE A 110 -9.55 -14.66 7.75
N THR A 111 -10.86 -14.40 7.75
CA THR A 111 -11.52 -13.51 6.77
C THR A 111 -11.92 -12.21 7.44
N GLY A 112 -12.16 -11.17 6.63
CA GLY A 112 -12.58 -9.85 7.10
C GLY A 112 -11.76 -8.73 6.47
N ARG A 113 -12.28 -7.52 6.49
CA ARG A 113 -11.57 -6.36 5.93
C ARG A 113 -10.32 -6.05 6.74
N GLY A 114 -9.17 -5.92 6.05
CA GLY A 114 -7.86 -5.74 6.67
C GLY A 114 -7.17 -7.04 7.08
N SER A 115 -7.82 -8.20 6.94
CA SER A 115 -7.16 -9.47 7.28
C SER A 115 -5.91 -9.71 6.42
N CYS A 116 -5.97 -9.31 5.16
CA CYS A 116 -4.86 -9.34 4.21
C CYS A 116 -4.21 -7.95 4.04
N ASP A 117 -5.00 -6.88 3.96
CA ASP A 117 -4.53 -5.54 3.58
C ASP A 117 -5.07 -4.46 4.55
N ALA A 118 -4.26 -3.97 5.57
CA ALA A 118 -2.95 -4.49 5.92
C ALA A 118 -2.82 -4.78 7.44
N LYS A 119 -3.95 -5.06 8.14
CA LYS A 119 -3.89 -5.40 9.58
C LYS A 119 -3.15 -6.72 9.83
N GLY A 120 -3.24 -7.69 8.88
CA GLY A 120 -2.45 -8.91 8.92
C GLY A 120 -0.95 -8.64 8.87
N GLN A 121 -0.55 -7.67 8.05
CA GLN A 121 0.83 -7.23 7.92
C GLN A 121 1.38 -6.74 9.25
N PHE A 122 0.77 -5.70 9.80
CA PHE A 122 1.30 -5.12 11.03
C PHE A 122 1.16 -6.03 12.25
N PHE A 123 0.19 -6.93 12.27
CA PHE A 123 0.07 -7.92 13.33
C PHE A 123 1.23 -8.93 13.29
N ALA A 124 1.63 -9.39 12.10
CA ALA A 124 2.80 -10.23 11.94
C ALA A 124 4.10 -9.48 12.34
N MET A 125 4.21 -8.20 11.97
CA MET A 125 5.35 -7.34 12.34
C MET A 125 5.40 -7.07 13.84
N TRP A 126 4.26 -6.77 14.48
CA TRP A 126 4.18 -6.59 15.93
C TRP A 126 4.61 -7.86 16.66
N THR A 127 4.10 -9.02 16.24
CA THR A 127 4.50 -10.33 16.81
C THR A 127 6.00 -10.57 16.67
N ALA A 128 6.58 -10.23 15.51
CA ALA A 128 8.01 -10.34 15.27
C ALA A 128 8.83 -9.45 16.23
N CYS A 129 8.40 -8.21 16.42
CA CYS A 129 9.06 -7.30 17.39
C CYS A 129 8.95 -7.78 18.84
N GLU A 130 7.79 -8.33 19.24
CA GLU A 130 7.59 -8.92 20.57
C GLU A 130 8.51 -10.10 20.82
N GLU A 131 8.66 -11.00 19.85
CA GLU A 131 9.55 -12.13 19.94
C GLU A 131 11.02 -11.72 19.96
N LEU A 132 11.41 -10.76 19.09
CA LEU A 132 12.76 -10.22 19.05
C LEU A 132 13.15 -9.53 20.36
N ALA A 133 12.25 -8.74 20.95
CA ALA A 133 12.51 -8.07 22.23
C ALA A 133 12.79 -9.08 23.35
N LYS A 134 12.11 -10.21 23.36
CA LYS A 134 12.36 -11.31 24.32
C LYS A 134 13.66 -12.05 24.02
N GLU A 135 13.92 -12.36 22.75
CA GLU A 135 15.16 -13.05 22.35
C GLU A 135 16.42 -12.21 22.60
N LEU A 136 16.28 -10.88 22.53
CA LEU A 136 17.36 -9.91 22.71
C LEU A 136 17.28 -9.19 24.07
N GLU A 137 16.63 -9.79 25.08
CA GLU A 137 16.43 -9.15 26.39
C GLU A 137 17.72 -8.73 27.11
N ASP A 138 18.85 -9.44 26.84
CA ASP A 138 20.17 -9.13 27.37
C ASP A 138 20.93 -8.05 26.58
N VAL A 139 20.44 -7.69 25.39
CA VAL A 139 21.08 -6.69 24.55
C VAL A 139 20.74 -5.28 25.07
N ARG A 140 21.76 -4.48 25.37
CA ARG A 140 21.61 -3.11 25.82
C ARG A 140 22.10 -2.13 24.76
N THR A 141 21.33 -1.09 24.52
CA THR A 141 21.69 0.00 23.61
C THR A 141 21.86 1.29 24.40
N ALA A 142 22.61 2.24 23.86
CA ALA A 142 22.80 3.56 24.50
C ALA A 142 21.48 4.38 24.57
N SER A 143 20.51 4.07 23.72
CA SER A 143 19.19 4.71 23.71
C SER A 143 18.23 4.16 24.76
N GLY A 144 18.50 2.99 25.33
CA GLY A 144 17.58 2.26 26.20
C GLY A 144 16.40 1.61 25.45
N TYR A 145 16.43 1.61 24.11
CA TYR A 145 15.46 0.96 23.24
C TYR A 145 16.18 0.08 22.22
N HIS A 146 15.56 -1.03 21.82
CA HIS A 146 16.06 -1.84 20.71
C HIS A 146 16.14 -1.00 19.42
N ASP A 147 17.09 -1.36 18.56
CA ASP A 147 17.30 -0.70 17.26
C ASP A 147 16.32 -1.14 16.17
N PHE A 148 15.16 -1.68 16.56
CA PHE A 148 14.01 -1.97 15.72
C PHE A 148 12.73 -1.39 16.32
N GLY A 149 11.70 -1.24 15.47
CA GLY A 149 10.39 -0.75 15.88
C GLY A 149 9.34 -0.93 14.79
N LEU A 150 8.08 -0.69 15.16
CA LEU A 150 6.93 -0.81 14.27
C LEU A 150 6.31 0.57 14.06
N LEU A 151 6.23 1.00 12.80
CA LEU A 151 5.57 2.22 12.36
C LEU A 151 4.25 1.88 11.68
N LEU A 152 3.15 2.44 12.13
CA LEU A 152 1.84 2.31 11.50
C LEU A 152 1.40 3.67 10.97
N LEU A 153 1.09 3.72 9.68
CA LEU A 153 0.76 4.94 8.94
C LEU A 153 -0.73 5.02 8.65
N SER A 154 -1.28 6.23 8.65
CA SER A 154 -2.66 6.50 8.25
C SER A 154 -2.76 6.86 6.78
N GLY A 155 -3.86 6.48 6.12
CA GLY A 155 -4.27 6.98 4.81
C GLY A 155 -3.41 6.51 3.65
N GLU A 156 -2.90 5.29 3.68
CA GLU A 156 -2.23 4.65 2.55
C GLU A 156 -3.19 4.58 1.36
N GLU A 157 -4.37 4.01 1.57
CA GLU A 157 -5.43 3.75 0.60
C GLU A 157 -6.03 5.02 -0.05
N THR A 158 -5.77 6.16 0.55
CA THR A 158 -6.28 7.46 0.10
C THR A 158 -5.18 8.43 -0.32
N GLY A 159 -3.99 7.91 -0.63
CA GLY A 159 -2.89 8.65 -1.22
C GLY A 159 -1.71 8.91 -0.31
N SER A 160 -1.47 8.02 0.67
CA SER A 160 -0.26 7.99 1.50
C SER A 160 -0.01 9.28 2.29
N PHE A 161 -1.07 9.91 2.80
CA PHE A 161 -0.90 11.20 3.49
C PHE A 161 -0.14 11.04 4.81
N GLY A 162 -0.30 9.91 5.52
CA GLY A 162 0.46 9.57 6.72
C GLY A 162 1.95 9.43 6.44
N ALA A 163 2.34 8.72 5.38
CA ALA A 163 3.73 8.58 4.95
C ALA A 163 4.36 9.93 4.56
N LYS A 164 3.60 10.77 3.86
CA LYS A 164 4.02 12.14 3.51
C LYS A 164 4.27 13.00 4.74
N ALA A 165 3.36 12.98 5.72
CA ALA A 165 3.50 13.70 6.98
C ALA A 165 4.69 13.18 7.78
N PHE A 166 4.84 11.87 7.92
CA PHE A 166 5.96 11.25 8.61
C PHE A 166 7.31 11.65 8.00
N THR A 167 7.41 11.56 6.67
CA THR A 167 8.63 11.96 5.96
C THR A 167 8.95 13.45 6.12
N ARG A 168 7.95 14.33 6.14
CA ARG A 168 8.17 15.76 6.39
C ARG A 168 8.77 16.00 7.78
N ASP A 169 8.22 15.35 8.81
CA ASP A 169 8.43 15.70 10.22
C ASP A 169 9.50 14.84 10.92
N CYS A 170 9.89 13.70 10.35
CA CYS A 170 10.85 12.78 10.94
C CYS A 170 12.18 12.72 10.17
N PRO A 171 13.31 12.43 10.87
CA PRO A 171 14.64 12.44 10.26
C PRO A 171 14.94 11.29 9.31
N GLY A 172 14.15 10.20 9.34
CA GLY A 172 14.45 8.96 8.62
C GLY A 172 15.37 8.02 9.42
N ALA A 173 15.63 6.85 8.86
CA ALA A 173 16.50 5.83 9.43
C ALA A 173 17.22 5.03 8.35
N GLU A 174 17.97 4.00 8.73
CA GLU A 174 18.75 3.18 7.79
C GLU A 174 17.81 2.30 6.93
N TRP A 175 16.95 1.51 7.58
CA TRP A 175 16.08 0.54 6.91
C TRP A 175 14.60 0.78 7.20
N ILE A 176 13.78 0.61 6.15
CA ILE A 176 12.35 0.41 6.29
C ILE A 176 11.90 -0.83 5.53
N ILE A 177 11.11 -1.67 6.19
CA ILE A 177 10.50 -2.87 5.64
C ILE A 177 9.00 -2.65 5.66
N VAL A 178 8.41 -2.43 4.48
CA VAL A 178 6.97 -2.16 4.33
C VAL A 178 6.22 -3.47 4.12
N GLY A 179 5.12 -3.64 4.82
CA GLY A 179 4.25 -4.81 4.75
C GLY A 179 3.08 -4.59 3.82
N GLU A 180 3.01 -5.39 2.77
CA GLU A 180 1.94 -5.43 1.76
C GLU A 180 1.65 -6.88 1.35
N PRO A 181 0.47 -7.18 0.75
CA PRO A 181 0.11 -8.54 0.32
C PRO A 181 0.99 -9.03 -0.85
N THR A 182 2.05 -9.73 -0.57
CA THR A 182 3.03 -10.21 -1.57
C THR A 182 3.24 -11.71 -1.57
N ASP A 183 2.32 -12.50 -0.97
CA ASP A 183 2.43 -13.95 -0.82
C ASP A 183 3.71 -14.38 -0.06
N ASN A 184 4.16 -13.55 0.88
CA ASN A 184 5.44 -13.74 1.59
C ASN A 184 6.68 -13.76 0.66
N CYS A 185 6.59 -13.17 -0.53
CA CYS A 185 7.74 -12.94 -1.40
C CYS A 185 8.27 -11.52 -1.22
N MET A 186 9.57 -11.33 -1.32
CA MET A 186 10.14 -10.00 -1.38
C MET A 186 9.95 -9.38 -2.76
N VAL A 187 9.58 -8.12 -2.78
CA VAL A 187 9.43 -7.39 -4.03
C VAL A 187 10.80 -6.90 -4.50
N THR A 188 11.14 -7.20 -5.76
CA THR A 188 12.35 -6.66 -6.39
C THR A 188 12.10 -5.32 -7.06
N ALA A 189 10.90 -5.13 -7.62
CA ALA A 189 10.46 -3.85 -8.19
C ALA A 189 8.93 -3.73 -8.22
N SER A 190 8.45 -2.49 -8.17
CA SER A 190 7.04 -2.15 -8.35
C SER A 190 6.82 -1.20 -9.52
N LYS A 191 5.65 -1.32 -10.19
CA LYS A 191 5.25 -0.35 -11.20
C LYS A 191 5.00 1.01 -10.57
N GLY A 192 5.33 2.05 -11.31
CA GLY A 192 4.92 3.41 -10.99
C GLY A 192 3.47 3.67 -11.39
N THR A 193 2.98 4.83 -11.01
CA THR A 193 1.63 5.28 -11.32
C THR A 193 1.68 6.69 -11.90
N GLN A 194 0.77 7.00 -12.83
CA GLN A 194 0.50 8.36 -13.28
C GLN A 194 -1.00 8.53 -13.53
N ALA A 195 -1.57 9.54 -12.91
CA ALA A 195 -2.98 9.87 -13.04
C ALA A 195 -3.17 11.23 -13.71
N PHE A 196 -4.10 11.32 -14.64
CA PHE A 196 -4.43 12.56 -15.33
C PHE A 196 -5.93 12.78 -15.40
N GLN A 197 -6.36 14.03 -15.20
CA GLN A 197 -7.68 14.50 -15.58
C GLN A 197 -7.59 15.08 -16.98
N VAL A 198 -8.45 14.63 -17.88
CA VAL A 198 -8.54 15.13 -19.24
C VAL A 198 -9.90 15.80 -19.44
N THR A 199 -9.89 17.01 -19.99
CA THR A 199 -11.09 17.78 -20.34
C THR A 199 -11.02 18.09 -21.83
N ILE A 200 -12.04 17.66 -22.57
CA ILE A 200 -12.17 17.89 -24.02
C ILE A 200 -13.32 18.87 -24.25
N ARG A 201 -13.07 19.91 -25.04
CA ARG A 201 -14.05 20.91 -25.43
C ARG A 201 -14.48 20.70 -26.87
N GLY A 202 -15.78 20.54 -27.06
CA GLY A 202 -16.42 20.50 -28.37
C GLY A 202 -17.16 21.78 -28.68
N LYS A 203 -17.86 21.79 -29.80
CA LYS A 203 -18.79 22.83 -30.22
C LYS A 203 -20.14 22.17 -30.47
N ALA A 204 -21.15 22.50 -29.65
CA ALA A 204 -22.48 21.94 -29.77
C ALA A 204 -23.16 22.41 -31.09
N CYS A 205 -23.85 21.49 -31.74
CA CYS A 205 -24.78 21.75 -32.83
C CYS A 205 -25.81 20.62 -32.91
N HIS A 206 -26.83 20.77 -33.76
CA HIS A 206 -27.80 19.71 -34.01
C HIS A 206 -27.12 18.52 -34.69
N SER A 207 -27.29 17.29 -34.17
CA SER A 207 -26.62 16.10 -34.64
C SER A 207 -26.88 15.72 -36.12
N GLY A 208 -27.96 16.24 -36.70
CA GLY A 208 -28.23 16.10 -38.15
C GLY A 208 -27.42 17.04 -39.05
N TYR A 209 -26.64 17.96 -38.47
CA TYR A 209 -25.79 18.92 -39.18
C TYR A 209 -24.40 18.97 -38.50
N PRO A 210 -23.66 17.86 -38.47
CA PRO A 210 -22.42 17.78 -37.70
C PRO A 210 -21.31 18.71 -38.20
N GLU A 211 -21.41 19.18 -39.44
CA GLU A 211 -20.46 20.14 -40.03
C GLU A 211 -20.49 21.52 -39.38
N LEU A 212 -21.50 21.84 -38.58
CA LEU A 212 -21.65 23.11 -37.88
C LEU A 212 -20.98 23.12 -36.50
N GLY A 213 -20.54 21.96 -36.04
CA GLY A 213 -19.97 21.76 -34.70
C GLY A 213 -18.78 20.84 -34.67
N HIS A 214 -18.42 20.40 -33.46
CA HIS A 214 -17.41 19.40 -33.20
C HIS A 214 -17.74 18.68 -31.89
N SER A 215 -17.78 17.35 -31.93
CA SER A 215 -18.12 16.56 -30.75
C SER A 215 -16.88 16.27 -29.90
N ALA A 216 -16.93 16.60 -28.60
CA ALA A 216 -15.91 16.18 -27.66
C ALA A 216 -15.78 14.65 -27.54
N VAL A 217 -16.87 13.91 -27.87
CA VAL A 217 -16.85 12.44 -27.89
C VAL A 217 -15.98 11.93 -29.05
N ASP A 218 -16.02 12.59 -30.22
CA ASP A 218 -15.19 12.18 -31.36
C ASP A 218 -13.71 12.35 -31.04
N THR A 219 -13.31 13.49 -30.44
CA THR A 219 -11.94 13.69 -29.95
C THR A 219 -11.53 12.63 -28.91
N PHE A 220 -12.44 12.26 -27.99
CA PHE A 220 -12.16 11.17 -27.03
C PHE A 220 -11.88 9.85 -27.75
N VAL A 221 -12.69 9.49 -28.74
CA VAL A 221 -12.48 8.24 -29.52
C VAL A 221 -11.14 8.27 -30.25
N GLU A 222 -10.76 9.41 -30.85
CA GLU A 222 -9.44 9.59 -31.47
C GLU A 222 -8.30 9.38 -30.48
N ILE A 223 -8.38 9.96 -29.28
CA ILE A 223 -7.39 9.80 -28.22
C ILE A 223 -7.31 8.32 -27.79
N MET A 224 -8.46 7.65 -27.58
CA MET A 224 -8.47 6.23 -27.20
C MET A 224 -7.88 5.33 -28.29
N ASN A 225 -8.20 5.57 -29.55
CA ASN A 225 -7.59 4.86 -30.67
C ASN A 225 -6.07 5.07 -30.74
N MET A 226 -5.61 6.31 -30.52
CA MET A 226 -4.17 6.61 -30.47
C MET A 226 -3.50 5.85 -29.32
N LEU A 227 -4.08 5.88 -28.12
CA LEU A 227 -3.54 5.17 -26.93
C LEU A 227 -3.53 3.65 -27.13
N GLY A 228 -4.58 3.08 -27.73
CA GLY A 228 -4.64 1.65 -28.02
C GLY A 228 -3.64 1.14 -29.08
N ASN A 229 -3.11 2.08 -29.90
CA ASN A 229 -2.11 1.76 -30.93
C ASN A 229 -0.68 2.17 -30.52
N ILE A 230 -0.48 2.71 -29.31
CA ILE A 230 0.86 2.99 -28.81
C ILE A 230 1.50 1.70 -28.30
N ASP A 231 2.64 1.40 -28.87
CA ASP A 231 3.54 0.35 -28.38
C ASP A 231 4.48 0.96 -27.33
N PHE A 232 4.07 0.87 -26.06
CA PHE A 232 4.97 1.24 -24.96
C PHE A 232 6.11 0.22 -24.86
N PRO A 233 7.34 0.67 -24.58
CA PRO A 233 8.43 -0.28 -24.43
C PRO A 233 8.17 -1.24 -23.28
N GLU A 234 8.34 -2.52 -23.56
CA GLU A 234 8.34 -3.54 -22.53
C GLU A 234 9.58 -3.36 -21.64
N ASP A 235 9.35 -3.48 -20.34
CA ASP A 235 10.40 -3.43 -19.34
C ASP A 235 10.84 -4.84 -18.97
N SER A 236 12.13 -5.09 -18.93
CA SER A 236 12.67 -6.43 -18.68
C SER A 236 12.32 -6.99 -17.29
N GLN A 237 11.99 -6.13 -16.33
CA GLN A 237 11.67 -6.50 -14.95
C GLN A 237 10.18 -6.35 -14.66
N LEU A 238 9.55 -5.26 -15.10
CA LEU A 238 8.18 -4.91 -14.79
C LEU A 238 7.16 -5.25 -15.90
N GLY A 239 7.65 -5.71 -17.06
CA GLY A 239 6.81 -6.09 -18.20
C GLY A 239 6.12 -4.89 -18.85
N GLU A 240 4.85 -5.07 -19.22
CA GLU A 240 4.08 -4.10 -19.99
C GLU A 240 3.53 -2.94 -19.15
N THR A 241 3.36 -1.78 -19.78
CA THR A 241 2.59 -0.65 -19.24
C THR A 241 1.10 -0.90 -19.45
N THR A 242 0.31 -0.71 -18.39
CA THR A 242 -1.15 -0.83 -18.47
C THR A 242 -1.82 0.49 -18.12
N TRP A 243 -3.05 0.69 -18.60
CA TRP A 243 -3.83 1.89 -18.29
C TRP A 243 -5.33 1.58 -18.19
N ASN A 244 -6.05 2.45 -17.49
CA ASN A 244 -7.49 2.38 -17.34
C ASN A 244 -8.11 3.77 -17.41
N VAL A 245 -9.31 3.87 -17.99
CA VAL A 245 -10.12 5.08 -18.02
C VAL A 245 -11.24 4.99 -17.00
N GLY A 246 -11.38 6.01 -16.17
CA GLY A 246 -12.46 6.14 -15.20
C GLY A 246 -13.06 7.55 -15.21
N LYS A 247 -14.16 7.73 -14.47
CA LYS A 247 -14.87 9.01 -14.34
C LYS A 247 -15.15 9.68 -15.68
N LEU A 248 -15.54 8.89 -16.68
CA LEU A 248 -15.92 9.35 -18.01
C LEU A 248 -17.31 9.97 -17.95
N VAL A 249 -17.41 11.25 -18.33
CA VAL A 249 -18.66 12.02 -18.30
C VAL A 249 -18.79 12.83 -19.58
N SER A 250 -19.91 12.66 -20.28
CA SER A 250 -20.38 13.54 -21.35
C SER A 250 -21.89 13.66 -21.20
N ASP A 251 -22.34 14.79 -20.64
CA ASP A 251 -23.74 15.03 -20.31
C ASP A 251 -24.40 15.92 -21.36
N ASN A 252 -24.71 15.34 -22.52
CA ASN A 252 -25.40 16.03 -23.61
C ASN A 252 -26.60 15.18 -24.11
N PRO A 253 -27.68 15.81 -24.55
CA PRO A 253 -28.78 15.12 -25.24
C PRO A 253 -28.26 14.40 -26.50
N GLN A 254 -28.85 13.25 -26.82
CA GLN A 254 -28.43 12.42 -27.96
C GLN A 254 -28.50 13.09 -29.34
N ASN A 255 -29.27 14.14 -29.46
CA ASN A 255 -29.45 14.90 -30.70
C ASN A 255 -28.60 16.18 -30.78
N ILE A 256 -27.68 16.39 -29.85
CA ILE A 256 -26.73 17.51 -29.78
C ILE A 256 -25.32 16.97 -29.70
N LEU A 257 -24.39 17.49 -30.52
CA LEU A 257 -22.96 17.14 -30.40
C LEU A 257 -22.43 17.56 -29.02
N SER A 258 -21.60 16.70 -28.40
CA SER A 258 -21.07 16.94 -27.07
C SER A 258 -20.17 18.19 -27.03
N PRO A 259 -20.54 19.24 -26.26
CA PRO A 259 -19.69 20.42 -26.09
C PRO A 259 -18.58 20.21 -25.04
N LEU A 260 -18.69 19.17 -24.22
CA LEU A 260 -17.74 18.90 -23.13
C LEU A 260 -17.72 17.42 -22.78
N LEU A 261 -16.52 16.88 -22.68
CA LEU A 261 -16.28 15.54 -22.13
C LEU A 261 -15.12 15.61 -21.15
N THR A 262 -15.27 14.91 -20.02
CA THR A 262 -14.19 14.77 -19.04
C THR A 262 -13.97 13.31 -18.73
N PHE A 263 -12.71 12.93 -18.47
CA PHE A 263 -12.38 11.59 -17.99
C PHE A 263 -11.08 11.63 -17.18
N ARG A 264 -10.86 10.58 -16.40
CA ARG A 264 -9.56 10.31 -15.77
C ARG A 264 -8.91 9.12 -16.45
N ILE A 265 -7.60 9.23 -16.68
CA ILE A 265 -6.78 8.11 -17.12
C ILE A 265 -5.70 7.82 -16.10
N TYR A 266 -5.50 6.54 -15.81
CA TYR A 266 -4.56 6.05 -14.81
C TYR A 266 -3.65 5.02 -15.44
N PHE A 267 -2.34 5.26 -15.39
CA PHE A 267 -1.32 4.38 -15.93
C PHE A 267 -0.60 3.64 -14.80
N ARG A 268 -0.29 2.37 -15.04
CA ARG A 268 0.73 1.59 -14.32
C ARG A 268 1.98 1.55 -15.18
N THR A 269 2.97 2.34 -14.81
CA THR A 269 4.17 2.58 -15.62
C THR A 269 5.33 1.69 -15.19
N THR A 270 6.29 1.51 -16.08
CA THR A 270 7.53 0.77 -15.85
C THR A 270 8.73 1.72 -15.93
N PHE A 271 9.93 1.25 -15.60
CA PHE A 271 11.15 2.06 -15.76
C PHE A 271 11.33 2.52 -17.21
N ALA A 272 10.97 1.67 -18.19
CA ALA A 272 11.09 1.97 -19.60
C ALA A 272 10.04 2.95 -20.13
N SER A 273 8.88 3.06 -19.49
CA SER A 273 7.73 3.80 -20.01
C SER A 273 7.33 5.05 -19.24
N HIS A 274 7.80 5.22 -18.00
CA HIS A 274 7.32 6.27 -17.10
C HIS A 274 7.39 7.69 -17.70
N GLU A 275 8.55 8.06 -18.21
CA GLU A 275 8.74 9.36 -18.87
C GLU A 275 7.98 9.46 -20.20
N LYS A 276 7.86 8.35 -20.94
CA LYS A 276 7.12 8.32 -22.21
C LYS A 276 5.63 8.58 -22.03
N VAL A 277 5.05 8.06 -20.96
CA VAL A 277 3.64 8.34 -20.60
C VAL A 277 3.47 9.83 -20.31
N GLN A 278 4.37 10.43 -19.55
CA GLN A 278 4.33 11.86 -19.26
C GLN A 278 4.43 12.71 -20.53
N GLN A 279 5.38 12.40 -21.41
CA GLN A 279 5.55 13.07 -22.70
C GLN A 279 4.33 12.92 -23.60
N LEU A 280 3.74 11.72 -23.64
CA LEU A 280 2.52 11.45 -24.39
C LEU A 280 1.35 12.32 -23.90
N MET A 281 1.11 12.34 -22.59
CA MET A 281 0.01 13.12 -22.04
C MET A 281 0.22 14.63 -22.21
N THR A 282 1.47 15.10 -22.16
CA THR A 282 1.83 16.48 -22.53
C THR A 282 1.44 16.79 -23.99
N ARG A 283 1.82 15.90 -24.93
CA ARG A 283 1.49 16.05 -26.36
C ARG A 283 -0.02 16.05 -26.62
N ILE A 284 -0.78 15.20 -25.89
CA ILE A 284 -2.24 15.21 -25.99
C ILE A 284 -2.80 16.56 -25.54
N GLY A 285 -2.23 17.16 -24.49
CA GLY A 285 -2.60 18.46 -23.98
C GLY A 285 -2.19 19.67 -24.85
N GLU A 286 -1.36 19.48 -25.90
CA GLU A 286 -1.03 20.52 -26.88
C GLU A 286 -2.16 20.79 -27.88
N ARG A 287 -3.17 19.93 -27.94
CA ARG A 287 -4.36 20.14 -28.78
C ARG A 287 -5.17 21.30 -28.24
N GLU A 288 -5.67 22.19 -29.09
CA GLU A 288 -6.47 23.36 -28.70
C GLU A 288 -7.78 23.01 -27.96
N ASP A 289 -8.36 21.85 -28.30
CA ASP A 289 -9.60 21.35 -27.75
C ASP A 289 -9.42 20.49 -26.47
N VAL A 290 -8.17 20.18 -26.05
CA VAL A 290 -7.87 19.25 -24.96
C VAL A 290 -7.05 19.92 -23.86
N LYS A 291 -7.52 19.79 -22.62
CA LYS A 291 -6.75 20.16 -21.42
C LYS A 291 -6.39 18.90 -20.65
N VAL A 292 -5.11 18.71 -20.34
CA VAL A 292 -4.60 17.63 -19.51
C VAL A 292 -4.04 18.21 -18.21
N GLU A 293 -4.49 17.68 -17.08
CA GLU A 293 -4.02 18.06 -15.75
C GLU A 293 -3.49 16.84 -15.03
N ALA A 294 -2.21 16.86 -14.63
CA ALA A 294 -1.63 15.79 -13.84
C ALA A 294 -2.22 15.80 -12.42
N LEU A 295 -2.69 14.65 -11.96
CA LEU A 295 -3.23 14.45 -10.61
C LEU A 295 -2.17 13.86 -9.65
N GLY A 296 -0.99 13.55 -10.16
CA GLY A 296 0.11 12.95 -9.41
C GLY A 296 0.34 11.49 -9.78
N GLY A 297 1.24 10.87 -9.03
CA GLY A 297 1.68 9.49 -9.23
C GLY A 297 2.99 9.23 -8.52
N ASP A 298 3.51 8.02 -8.70
CA ASP A 298 4.78 7.56 -8.15
C ASP A 298 5.65 6.97 -9.25
N ASN A 299 6.97 7.15 -9.12
CA ASN A 299 7.92 6.51 -10.03
C ASN A 299 7.94 4.98 -9.81
N PRO A 300 8.24 4.19 -10.84
CA PRO A 300 8.64 2.80 -10.65
C PRO A 300 9.81 2.72 -9.68
N MET A 301 9.84 1.66 -8.85
CA MET A 301 10.80 1.59 -7.76
C MET A 301 11.42 0.20 -7.67
N SER A 302 12.72 0.15 -7.35
CA SER A 302 13.44 -1.08 -6.97
C SER A 302 13.55 -1.15 -5.45
N TYR A 303 13.65 -2.38 -4.92
CA TYR A 303 13.71 -2.67 -3.49
C TYR A 303 14.92 -3.53 -3.15
N ASP A 304 15.42 -3.38 -1.92
CA ASP A 304 16.41 -4.27 -1.35
C ASP A 304 15.77 -5.60 -0.96
N THR A 305 16.44 -6.71 -1.23
CA THR A 305 15.97 -8.07 -0.92
C THR A 305 16.98 -8.82 -0.08
N PHE A 306 16.54 -9.89 0.60
CA PHE A 306 17.36 -10.74 1.45
C PHE A 306 17.42 -12.15 0.87
N GLU A 307 18.58 -12.79 0.95
CA GLU A 307 18.78 -14.18 0.51
C GLU A 307 17.87 -15.14 1.27
N GLY A 308 17.42 -16.20 0.60
CA GLY A 308 16.59 -17.25 1.18
C GLY A 308 15.11 -16.95 1.24
N ILE A 309 14.66 -15.80 0.74
CA ILE A 309 13.25 -15.43 0.57
C ILE A 309 12.96 -15.34 -0.92
N ASP A 310 11.89 -15.97 -1.37
CA ASP A 310 11.45 -15.90 -2.76
C ASP A 310 11.14 -14.45 -3.15
N THR A 311 11.35 -14.12 -4.43
CA THR A 311 11.17 -12.76 -4.93
C THR A 311 10.14 -12.68 -6.06
N LYS A 312 9.53 -11.51 -6.23
CA LYS A 312 8.60 -11.19 -7.31
C LYS A 312 8.61 -9.70 -7.64
N THR A 313 7.99 -9.32 -8.74
CA THR A 313 7.61 -7.93 -9.05
C THR A 313 6.13 -7.72 -8.77
N VAL A 314 5.73 -6.47 -8.53
CA VAL A 314 4.33 -6.12 -8.29
C VAL A 314 3.89 -4.94 -9.17
N ALA A 315 2.58 -4.87 -9.42
CA ALA A 315 1.99 -3.79 -10.22
C ALA A 315 1.23 -2.75 -9.38
N PHE A 316 1.16 -2.94 -8.05
CA PHE A 316 0.48 -2.03 -7.13
C PHE A 316 1.45 -1.06 -6.47
N GLY A 317 0.91 0.01 -5.87
CA GLY A 317 1.65 1.00 -5.09
C GLY A 317 1.67 0.65 -3.60
N SER A 318 2.43 1.41 -2.82
CA SER A 318 2.50 1.34 -1.36
C SER A 318 2.97 2.69 -0.81
N ASP A 319 3.09 2.82 0.50
CA ASP A 319 3.68 4.01 1.14
C ASP A 319 5.19 4.20 0.85
N THR A 320 5.87 3.16 0.35
CA THR A 320 7.34 3.14 0.18
C THR A 320 7.90 4.31 -0.64
N PRO A 321 7.30 4.74 -1.78
CA PRO A 321 7.79 5.88 -2.54
C PRO A 321 7.78 7.20 -1.75
N ARG A 322 6.92 7.32 -0.75
CA ARG A 322 6.81 8.53 0.10
C ARG A 322 7.80 8.55 1.25
N LEU A 323 8.34 7.39 1.63
CA LEU A 323 9.31 7.24 2.72
C LEU A 323 10.75 7.51 2.25
N THR A 324 10.98 8.71 1.69
CA THR A 324 12.21 9.08 0.97
C THR A 324 13.45 9.22 1.84
N LYS A 325 13.29 9.36 3.17
CA LYS A 325 14.41 9.56 4.09
C LYS A 325 15.01 8.26 4.65
N PHE A 326 14.56 7.10 4.19
CA PHE A 326 15.17 5.82 4.50
C PHE A 326 16.17 5.43 3.41
N MET A 327 17.33 4.92 3.82
CA MET A 327 18.43 4.56 2.91
C MET A 327 18.13 3.29 2.14
N HIS A 328 17.61 2.28 2.85
CA HIS A 328 17.25 0.97 2.32
C HIS A 328 15.75 0.72 2.49
N LYS A 329 15.14 0.10 1.50
CA LYS A 329 13.70 -0.12 1.45
C LYS A 329 13.38 -1.52 0.94
N SER A 330 12.65 -2.27 1.73
CA SER A 330 12.13 -3.59 1.36
C SER A 330 10.61 -3.60 1.41
N LEU A 331 10.00 -4.46 0.60
CA LEU A 331 8.54 -4.63 0.53
C LEU A 331 8.24 -6.13 0.53
N CYS A 332 7.51 -6.61 1.52
CA CYS A 332 7.03 -8.00 1.59
C CYS A 332 5.94 -8.16 2.66
N GLY A 333 5.13 -9.20 2.55
CA GLY A 333 4.20 -9.57 3.62
C GLY A 333 3.28 -10.73 3.26
N PRO A 334 2.46 -11.15 4.24
CA PRO A 334 1.55 -12.28 4.09
C PRO A 334 0.34 -11.94 3.23
N GLY A 335 -0.34 -12.98 2.74
CA GLY A 335 -1.54 -12.85 1.94
C GLY A 335 -1.29 -12.42 0.51
N SER A 336 -2.34 -12.42 -0.29
CA SER A 336 -2.28 -12.16 -1.73
C SER A 336 -3.03 -10.91 -2.13
N ILE A 337 -2.42 -10.11 -3.01
CA ILE A 337 -3.08 -8.94 -3.61
C ILE A 337 -4.35 -9.30 -4.38
N SER A 338 -4.49 -10.56 -4.83
CA SER A 338 -5.66 -11.04 -5.57
C SER A 338 -6.95 -11.03 -4.74
N VAL A 339 -6.85 -11.06 -3.41
CA VAL A 339 -8.00 -11.03 -2.49
C VAL A 339 -8.15 -9.70 -1.77
N ALA A 340 -7.11 -8.88 -1.72
CA ALA A 340 -7.15 -7.51 -1.20
C ALA A 340 -8.23 -6.69 -1.93
N HIS A 341 -8.89 -5.76 -1.22
CA HIS A 341 -9.96 -4.90 -1.76
C HIS A 341 -11.22 -5.64 -2.26
N THR A 342 -11.32 -6.96 -2.02
CA THR A 342 -12.49 -7.75 -2.40
C THR A 342 -13.39 -8.09 -1.20
N PRO A 343 -14.66 -8.48 -1.42
CA PRO A 343 -15.51 -9.03 -0.36
C PRO A 343 -15.02 -10.39 0.18
N ARG A 344 -14.04 -11.00 -0.49
CA ARG A 344 -13.48 -12.33 -0.18
C ARG A 344 -12.10 -12.24 0.44
N GLU A 345 -11.77 -11.10 1.05
CA GLU A 345 -10.47 -10.88 1.68
C GLU A 345 -10.22 -11.87 2.82
N TYR A 346 -9.05 -12.47 2.81
CA TYR A 346 -8.60 -13.41 3.83
C TYR A 346 -7.08 -13.49 3.91
N VAL A 347 -6.61 -14.07 5.01
CA VAL A 347 -5.22 -14.52 5.21
C VAL A 347 -5.24 -15.86 5.94
N LEU A 348 -4.22 -16.68 5.72
CA LEU A 348 -4.00 -17.91 6.48
C LEU A 348 -3.08 -17.65 7.68
N LEU A 349 -3.32 -18.36 8.79
CA LEU A 349 -2.45 -18.26 9.96
C LEU A 349 -1.01 -18.64 9.61
N SER A 350 -0.83 -19.70 8.81
CA SER A 350 0.49 -20.15 8.34
C SER A 350 1.25 -19.06 7.57
N ASP A 351 0.54 -18.20 6.80
CA ASP A 351 1.13 -17.07 6.08
C ASP A 351 1.60 -15.97 7.06
N LEU A 352 0.79 -15.66 8.07
CA LEU A 352 1.17 -14.72 9.13
C LEU A 352 2.40 -15.20 9.92
N GLU A 353 2.44 -16.48 10.26
CA GLU A 353 3.58 -17.10 10.96
C GLU A 353 4.85 -17.12 10.10
N LYS A 354 4.71 -17.38 8.79
CA LYS A 354 5.82 -17.30 7.84
C LYS A 354 6.35 -15.88 7.77
N ALA A 355 5.48 -14.88 7.62
CA ALA A 355 5.84 -13.46 7.62
C ALA A 355 6.57 -13.04 8.90
N CYS A 356 6.06 -13.45 10.07
CA CYS A 356 6.69 -13.16 11.35
C CYS A 356 8.14 -13.68 11.40
N ARG A 357 8.36 -14.93 10.98
CA ARG A 357 9.73 -15.51 10.90
C ARG A 357 10.63 -14.75 9.92
N GLN A 358 10.09 -14.32 8.76
CA GLN A 358 10.83 -13.55 7.77
C GLN A 358 11.22 -12.17 8.32
N TYR A 359 10.29 -11.42 8.94
CA TYR A 359 10.57 -10.12 9.54
C TYR A 359 11.65 -10.24 10.63
N LYS A 360 11.57 -11.23 11.50
CA LYS A 360 12.61 -11.51 12.51
C LYS A 360 13.97 -11.73 11.86
N SER A 361 14.02 -12.61 10.86
CA SER A 361 15.27 -12.91 10.14
C SER A 361 15.89 -11.68 9.48
N MET A 362 15.07 -10.84 8.82
CA MET A 362 15.52 -9.60 8.20
C MET A 362 16.10 -8.63 9.24
N VAL A 363 15.40 -8.40 10.34
CA VAL A 363 15.85 -7.52 11.42
C VAL A 363 17.19 -8.02 12.01
N LEU A 364 17.29 -9.30 12.34
CA LEU A 364 18.53 -9.89 12.87
C LEU A 364 19.69 -9.77 11.88
N ASN A 365 19.45 -10.00 10.59
CA ASN A 365 20.44 -9.84 9.53
C ASN A 365 20.97 -8.40 9.46
N ILE A 366 20.07 -7.42 9.43
CA ILE A 366 20.44 -5.99 9.36
C ILE A 366 21.22 -5.56 10.61
N LEU A 367 20.81 -6.03 11.77
CA LEU A 367 21.46 -5.67 13.05
C LEU A 367 22.74 -6.47 13.32
N ASN A 368 23.06 -7.45 12.45
CA ASN A 368 24.21 -8.37 12.59
C ASN A 368 24.18 -9.21 13.88
N TYR A 369 23.00 -9.53 14.39
CA TYR A 369 22.82 -10.52 15.45
C TYR A 369 22.78 -11.94 14.82
N LYS A 370 23.60 -12.84 15.36
CA LYS A 370 23.67 -14.26 14.92
C LYS A 370 22.84 -15.14 15.82
#